data_af9a5f17c0b4adbf903e78247a4cd7a6
#
_entry.id   af9a5f17c0b4adbf903e78247a4cd7a6
#
_cell.length_a   1.000
_cell.length_b   1.000
_cell.length_c   1.000
_cell.angle_alpha   90.00
_cell.angle_beta   90.00
_cell.angle_gamma   90.00
#
_symmetry.space_group_name_H-M   'P 1'
#
loop_
_entity.id
_entity.type
_entity.pdbx_description
1 polymer ?
#
loop_
_entity_poly.entity_id
_entity_poly.type
_entity_poly.pdbx_seq_one_letter_code
_entity_poly.pdbx_strand_id
1 'polypeptide(L)'
;MGYTLKLSAGELGRYRLMAEYARDTESTDWAAAGISSGARVADVGCGPGAMLRVLAEIVGPAGAAHGVDQDLDAVAAATGAVAGLGHASAQPGAAAATGLEQGSYDAVMCRHVLGHNGGAELEIVSHLAELSRPGGAVVLVDVDGTATRMHPDDPDLADLTDRYLAFHRARGNHLLAGMQLGWLLEQAGLAVEVFRHIGPLMRIPPGLRPAGWAARDALVVAGFADAADLLRWERAFDRLDRAQPRPWGHVAGFLAIGRRPAP
;
A
#
# COMPACT_ATOMS: atom_id res chain seq x y z
N MET A 1 7.67 15.68 -4.43
CA MET A 1 6.88 16.14 -3.24
C MET A 1 7.16 15.12 -2.15
N GLY A 2 7.51 15.52 -0.91
CA GLY A 2 7.82 14.58 0.15
C GLY A 2 6.59 13.78 0.59
N TYR A 3 6.83 12.59 1.13
CA TYR A 3 5.81 11.71 1.68
C TYR A 3 5.06 12.41 2.81
N THR A 4 3.73 12.29 2.82
CA THR A 4 2.86 13.09 3.70
C THR A 4 2.78 12.55 5.13
N LEU A 5 3.21 11.29 5.35
CA LEU A 5 3.13 10.60 6.64
C LEU A 5 4.53 10.54 7.29
N LYS A 6 4.67 11.17 8.45
CA LYS A 6 5.90 11.04 9.26
C LYS A 6 6.03 9.62 9.79
N LEU A 7 7.19 8.99 9.61
CA LEU A 7 7.51 7.64 10.11
C LEU A 7 7.67 7.67 11.65
N SER A 8 6.55 7.77 12.36
CA SER A 8 6.52 7.59 13.82
C SER A 8 6.55 6.10 14.21
N ALA A 9 6.86 5.79 15.47
CA ALA A 9 6.81 4.42 15.98
C ALA A 9 5.42 3.77 15.79
N GLY A 10 4.35 4.55 15.97
CA GLY A 10 2.97 4.09 15.73
C GLY A 10 2.71 3.77 14.26
N GLU A 11 3.24 4.59 13.35
CA GLU A 11 3.11 4.36 11.91
C GLU A 11 3.89 3.12 11.47
N LEU A 12 5.11 2.93 11.95
CA LEU A 12 5.88 1.70 11.70
C LEU A 12 5.16 0.45 12.22
N GLY A 13 4.50 0.56 13.39
CA GLY A 13 3.63 -0.50 13.92
C GLY A 13 2.47 -0.82 12.99
N ARG A 14 1.80 0.20 12.44
CA ARG A 14 0.71 0.04 11.47
C ARG A 14 1.17 -0.68 10.20
N TYR A 15 2.33 -0.32 9.63
CA TYR A 15 2.89 -0.99 8.46
C TYR A 15 3.16 -2.48 8.72
N ARG A 16 3.70 -2.83 9.91
CA ARG A 16 3.94 -4.23 10.27
C ARG A 16 2.64 -5.02 10.35
N LEU A 17 1.63 -4.50 11.05
CA LEU A 17 0.32 -5.14 11.14
C LEU A 17 -0.34 -5.33 9.78
N MET A 18 -0.22 -4.36 8.87
CA MET A 18 -0.72 -4.48 7.50
C MET A 18 0.02 -5.56 6.72
N ALA A 19 1.33 -5.67 6.86
CA ALA A 19 2.13 -6.68 6.17
C ALA A 19 1.84 -8.09 6.70
N GLU A 20 1.67 -8.25 8.01
CA GLU A 20 1.26 -9.52 8.64
C GLU A 20 -0.15 -9.94 8.19
N TYR A 21 -1.11 -9.03 8.24
CA TYR A 21 -2.47 -9.29 7.74
C TYR A 21 -2.47 -9.70 6.26
N ALA A 22 -1.69 -9.01 5.43
CA ALA A 22 -1.54 -9.36 4.02
C ALA A 22 -0.93 -10.75 3.83
N ARG A 23 0.10 -11.11 4.61
CA ARG A 23 0.70 -12.45 4.60
C ARG A 23 -0.34 -13.53 4.90
N ASP A 24 -1.18 -13.31 5.91
CA ASP A 24 -2.19 -14.28 6.34
C ASP A 24 -3.33 -14.45 5.32
N THR A 25 -3.66 -13.38 4.57
CA THR A 25 -4.85 -13.35 3.70
C THR A 25 -4.56 -13.47 2.22
N GLU A 26 -3.32 -13.19 1.79
CA GLU A 26 -2.94 -13.08 0.37
C GLU A 26 -1.81 -14.06 -0.03
N SER A 27 -1.21 -14.82 0.89
CA SER A 27 -0.06 -15.69 0.61
C SER A 27 -0.30 -16.72 -0.48
N THR A 28 -1.53 -17.22 -0.63
CA THR A 28 -1.90 -18.15 -1.71
C THR A 28 -1.83 -17.45 -3.07
N ASP A 29 -2.30 -16.21 -3.17
CA ASP A 29 -2.22 -15.42 -4.41
C ASP A 29 -0.76 -15.08 -4.74
N TRP A 30 0.04 -14.75 -3.72
CA TRP A 30 1.46 -14.48 -3.90
C TRP A 30 2.21 -15.69 -4.42
N ALA A 31 1.92 -16.89 -3.88
CA ALA A 31 2.52 -18.14 -4.37
C ALA A 31 2.12 -18.41 -5.84
N ALA A 32 0.86 -18.18 -6.21
CA ALA A 32 0.40 -18.29 -7.60
C ALA A 32 1.07 -17.25 -8.52
N ALA A 33 1.38 -16.05 -8.00
CA ALA A 33 2.15 -15.03 -8.71
C ALA A 33 3.65 -15.35 -8.86
N GLY A 34 4.13 -16.42 -8.22
CA GLY A 34 5.54 -16.83 -8.27
C GLY A 34 6.39 -16.30 -7.11
N ILE A 35 5.78 -15.70 -6.07
CA ILE A 35 6.48 -15.29 -4.85
C ILE A 35 6.66 -16.52 -3.96
N SER A 36 7.80 -17.19 -4.09
CA SER A 36 8.12 -18.44 -3.41
C SER A 36 9.61 -18.55 -3.12
N SER A 37 10.01 -19.58 -2.38
CA SER A 37 11.44 -19.83 -2.09
C SER A 37 12.29 -19.85 -3.37
N GLY A 38 13.37 -19.09 -3.38
CA GLY A 38 14.30 -18.94 -4.50
C GLY A 38 13.88 -17.89 -5.55
N ALA A 39 12.68 -17.30 -5.43
CA ALA A 39 12.21 -16.27 -6.38
C ALA A 39 13.00 -14.96 -6.24
N ARG A 40 13.09 -14.22 -7.34
CA ARG A 40 13.56 -12.82 -7.36
C ARG A 40 12.35 -11.89 -7.42
N VAL A 41 12.16 -11.09 -6.38
CA VAL A 41 10.98 -10.22 -6.24
C VAL A 41 11.37 -8.76 -6.07
N ALA A 42 10.54 -7.84 -6.57
CA ALA A 42 10.65 -6.41 -6.33
C ALA A 42 9.43 -5.91 -5.54
N ASP A 43 9.65 -4.99 -4.59
CA ASP A 43 8.62 -4.26 -3.83
C ASP A 43 8.73 -2.78 -4.18
N VAL A 44 7.89 -2.29 -5.08
CA VAL A 44 7.93 -0.93 -5.61
C VAL A 44 6.98 -0.04 -4.83
N GLY A 45 7.53 1.02 -4.22
CA GLY A 45 6.87 1.79 -3.17
C GLY A 45 6.92 1.06 -1.83
N CYS A 46 8.09 0.49 -1.50
CA CYS A 46 8.26 -0.40 -0.34
C CYS A 46 8.06 0.29 1.02
N GLY A 47 7.96 1.63 1.04
CA GLY A 47 7.85 2.41 2.27
C GLY A 47 8.95 2.05 3.28
N PRO A 48 8.63 1.90 4.58
CA PRO A 48 9.60 1.56 5.61
C PRO A 48 10.01 0.07 5.62
N GLY A 49 9.69 -0.70 4.57
CA GLY A 49 10.21 -2.04 4.34
C GLY A 49 9.47 -3.18 5.07
N ALA A 50 8.28 -2.94 5.64
CA ALA A 50 7.55 -4.00 6.34
C ALA A 50 7.18 -5.16 5.40
N MET A 51 6.65 -4.85 4.20
CA MET A 51 6.33 -5.85 3.18
C MET A 51 7.61 -6.43 2.56
N LEU A 52 8.60 -5.59 2.27
CA LEU A 52 9.90 -6.05 1.76
C LEU A 52 10.51 -7.13 2.66
N ARG A 53 10.44 -6.96 3.99
CA ARG A 53 10.90 -7.97 4.94
C ARG A 53 10.13 -9.28 4.81
N VAL A 54 8.80 -9.22 4.71
CA VAL A 54 7.94 -10.42 4.52
C VAL A 54 8.32 -11.14 3.22
N LEU A 55 8.49 -10.41 2.13
CA LEU A 55 8.93 -10.98 0.85
C LEU A 55 10.30 -11.62 0.94
N ALA A 56 11.25 -10.96 1.60
CA ALA A 56 12.61 -11.51 1.82
C ALA A 56 12.57 -12.82 2.63
N GLU A 57 11.72 -12.90 3.66
CA GLU A 57 11.53 -14.14 4.44
C GLU A 57 10.95 -15.27 3.58
N ILE A 58 10.02 -14.97 2.67
CA ILE A 58 9.40 -15.97 1.77
C ILE A 58 10.40 -16.48 0.75
N VAL A 59 11.13 -15.58 0.08
CA VAL A 59 12.06 -16.00 -0.98
C VAL A 59 13.32 -16.68 -0.43
N GLY A 60 13.70 -16.34 0.78
CA GLY A 60 14.85 -16.93 1.47
C GLY A 60 16.21 -16.66 0.79
N PRO A 61 17.30 -17.24 1.31
CA PRO A 61 18.66 -16.92 0.88
C PRO A 61 19.02 -17.39 -0.54
N ALA A 62 18.21 -18.26 -1.14
CA ALA A 62 18.36 -18.68 -2.54
C ALA A 62 17.66 -17.75 -3.54
N GLY A 63 16.81 -16.85 -3.04
CA GLY A 63 16.10 -15.82 -3.83
C GLY A 63 16.69 -14.43 -3.64
N ALA A 64 15.94 -13.40 -4.04
CA ALA A 64 16.28 -12.00 -3.81
C ALA A 64 15.02 -11.14 -3.64
N ALA A 65 15.07 -10.14 -2.73
CA ALA A 65 14.01 -9.17 -2.53
C ALA A 65 14.57 -7.74 -2.62
N HIS A 66 14.09 -6.95 -3.58
CA HIS A 66 14.58 -5.60 -3.83
C HIS A 66 13.44 -4.58 -3.61
N GLY A 67 13.62 -3.69 -2.62
CA GLY A 67 12.69 -2.61 -2.34
C GLY A 67 13.10 -1.32 -3.05
N VAL A 68 12.13 -0.55 -3.51
CA VAL A 68 12.36 0.79 -4.07
C VAL A 68 11.33 1.75 -3.50
N ASP A 69 11.77 2.92 -3.03
CA ASP A 69 10.90 4.02 -2.64
C ASP A 69 11.54 5.37 -3.02
N GLN A 70 10.71 6.38 -3.28
CA GLN A 70 11.22 7.72 -3.59
C GLN A 70 11.59 8.53 -2.35
N ASP A 71 11.08 8.16 -1.16
CA ASP A 71 11.33 8.81 0.11
C ASP A 71 12.59 8.24 0.77
N LEU A 72 13.62 9.09 0.96
CA LEU A 72 14.90 8.66 1.50
C LEU A 72 14.82 8.16 2.96
N ASP A 73 13.91 8.72 3.76
CA ASP A 73 13.70 8.27 5.14
C ASP A 73 13.03 6.89 5.16
N ALA A 74 12.10 6.65 4.24
CA ALA A 74 11.50 5.34 4.03
C ALA A 74 12.53 4.31 3.59
N VAL A 75 13.41 4.65 2.62
CA VAL A 75 14.50 3.78 2.16
C VAL A 75 15.47 3.45 3.30
N ALA A 76 15.84 4.43 4.12
CA ALA A 76 16.70 4.20 5.28
C ALA A 76 16.05 3.24 6.29
N ALA A 77 14.75 3.42 6.57
CA ALA A 77 13.98 2.52 7.42
C ALA A 77 13.87 1.10 6.82
N ALA A 78 13.61 1.00 5.50
CA ALA A 78 13.53 -0.27 4.79
C ALA A 78 14.87 -1.03 4.81
N THR A 79 15.99 -0.32 4.62
CA THR A 79 17.34 -0.89 4.75
C THR A 79 17.55 -1.46 6.15
N GLY A 80 17.12 -0.73 7.19
CA GLY A 80 17.13 -1.22 8.57
C GLY A 80 16.24 -2.45 8.79
N ALA A 81 15.06 -2.47 8.17
CA ALA A 81 14.11 -3.58 8.30
C ALA A 81 14.63 -4.90 7.74
N VAL A 82 15.45 -4.86 6.68
CA VAL A 82 16.06 -6.05 6.06
C VAL A 82 17.53 -6.25 6.45
N ALA A 83 18.04 -5.49 7.42
CA ALA A 83 19.42 -5.63 7.88
C ALA A 83 19.69 -7.08 8.32
N GLY A 84 20.83 -7.62 7.89
CA GLY A 84 21.23 -9.01 8.15
C GLY A 84 20.66 -10.05 7.17
N LEU A 85 19.77 -9.67 6.25
CA LEU A 85 19.30 -10.52 5.16
C LEU A 85 20.11 -10.23 3.90
N GLY A 86 21.19 -10.99 3.65
CA GLY A 86 22.13 -10.73 2.54
C GLY A 86 21.52 -10.82 1.13
N HIS A 87 20.29 -11.30 1.02
CA HIS A 87 19.51 -11.43 -0.21
C HIS A 87 18.41 -10.36 -0.36
N ALA A 88 18.39 -9.35 0.53
CA ALA A 88 17.42 -8.26 0.49
C ALA A 88 18.11 -6.89 0.53
N SER A 89 17.57 -5.93 -0.20
CA SER A 89 18.08 -4.56 -0.25
C SER A 89 16.96 -3.56 -0.52
N ALA A 90 17.18 -2.28 -0.14
CA ALA A 90 16.32 -1.18 -0.52
C ALA A 90 17.15 -0.06 -1.15
N GLN A 91 16.58 0.62 -2.17
CA GLN A 91 17.24 1.73 -2.87
C GLN A 91 16.24 2.85 -3.17
N PRO A 92 16.73 4.10 -3.35
CA PRO A 92 15.88 5.19 -3.81
C PRO A 92 15.52 5.03 -5.29
N GLY A 93 14.27 5.39 -5.64
CA GLY A 93 13.78 5.40 -7.02
C GLY A 93 12.30 5.76 -7.09
N ALA A 94 11.87 6.32 -8.21
CA ALA A 94 10.45 6.58 -8.47
C ALA A 94 9.74 5.29 -8.93
N ALA A 95 8.44 5.16 -8.67
CA ALA A 95 7.69 3.95 -9.05
C ALA A 95 7.64 3.72 -10.57
N ALA A 96 7.68 4.79 -11.38
CA ALA A 96 7.76 4.71 -12.84
C ALA A 96 9.20 4.59 -13.39
N ALA A 97 10.23 4.71 -12.52
CA ALA A 97 11.65 4.68 -12.92
C ALA A 97 12.51 4.19 -11.74
N THR A 98 12.39 2.91 -11.44
CA THR A 98 12.99 2.29 -10.24
C THR A 98 14.49 2.14 -10.29
N GLY A 99 15.10 2.11 -11.48
CA GLY A 99 16.51 1.77 -11.67
C GLY A 99 16.80 0.27 -11.50
N LEU A 100 15.77 -0.57 -11.33
CA LEU A 100 15.91 -2.02 -11.27
C LEU A 100 16.10 -2.63 -12.66
N GLU A 101 16.71 -3.81 -12.71
CA GLU A 101 16.98 -4.54 -13.95
C GLU A 101 15.66 -5.04 -14.58
N GLN A 102 15.40 -4.66 -15.82
CA GLN A 102 14.23 -5.08 -16.58
C GLN A 102 14.26 -6.57 -16.92
N GLY A 103 13.07 -7.18 -16.99
CA GLY A 103 12.91 -8.59 -17.40
C GLY A 103 13.53 -9.62 -16.46
N SER A 104 13.81 -9.26 -15.21
CA SER A 104 14.60 -10.10 -14.31
C SER A 104 13.84 -10.61 -13.07
N TYR A 105 12.62 -10.15 -12.84
CA TYR A 105 11.85 -10.49 -11.64
C TYR A 105 10.78 -11.54 -11.91
N ASP A 106 10.68 -12.55 -11.04
CA ASP A 106 9.60 -13.53 -11.03
C ASP A 106 8.26 -12.89 -10.70
N ALA A 107 8.29 -11.94 -9.73
CA ALA A 107 7.14 -11.12 -9.39
C ALA A 107 7.56 -9.69 -8.99
N VAL A 108 6.72 -8.72 -9.35
CA VAL A 108 6.86 -7.32 -8.98
C VAL A 108 5.61 -6.89 -8.22
N MET A 109 5.77 -6.51 -6.95
CA MET A 109 4.69 -6.06 -6.08
C MET A 109 4.66 -4.54 -6.01
N CYS A 110 3.45 -3.97 -6.01
CA CYS A 110 3.22 -2.54 -5.78
C CYS A 110 1.93 -2.37 -4.95
N ARG A 111 2.08 -1.83 -3.73
CA ARG A 111 0.98 -1.77 -2.74
C ARG A 111 0.76 -0.36 -2.23
N HIS A 112 -0.49 0.15 -2.34
CA HIS A 112 -0.89 1.48 -1.84
C HIS A 112 -0.04 2.63 -2.41
N VAL A 113 0.33 2.53 -3.68
CA VAL A 113 1.16 3.52 -4.39
C VAL A 113 0.34 4.27 -5.44
N LEU A 114 -0.47 3.56 -6.22
CA LEU A 114 -1.14 4.12 -7.39
C LEU A 114 -2.10 5.25 -7.01
N GLY A 115 -2.87 5.09 -5.94
CA GLY A 115 -3.78 6.12 -5.44
C GLY A 115 -3.10 7.44 -5.03
N HIS A 116 -1.79 7.41 -4.79
CA HIS A 116 -0.96 8.57 -4.44
C HIS A 116 -0.16 9.16 -5.62
N ASN A 117 -0.30 8.59 -6.81
CA ASN A 117 0.41 8.99 -8.03
C ASN A 117 -0.57 9.27 -9.18
N GLY A 118 -1.60 10.07 -8.91
CA GLY A 118 -2.65 10.38 -9.85
C GLY A 118 -2.14 10.93 -11.18
N GLY A 119 -2.57 10.30 -12.27
CA GLY A 119 -2.15 10.59 -13.64
C GLY A 119 -0.91 9.83 -14.13
N ALA A 120 -0.18 9.14 -13.23
CA ALA A 120 0.99 8.33 -13.58
C ALA A 120 0.74 6.81 -13.42
N GLU A 121 -0.49 6.39 -13.09
CA GLU A 121 -0.80 5.01 -12.74
C GLU A 121 -0.43 4.03 -13.86
N LEU A 122 -0.81 4.35 -15.09
CA LEU A 122 -0.49 3.49 -16.24
C LEU A 122 1.01 3.45 -16.54
N GLU A 123 1.71 4.58 -16.43
CA GLU A 123 3.16 4.65 -16.58
C GLU A 123 3.86 3.75 -15.56
N ILE A 124 3.42 3.83 -14.29
CA ILE A 124 3.94 2.98 -13.22
C ILE A 124 3.70 1.50 -13.56
N VAL A 125 2.46 1.10 -13.85
CA VAL A 125 2.13 -0.32 -14.11
C VAL A 125 2.85 -0.84 -15.34
N SER A 126 3.03 -0.03 -16.38
CA SER A 126 3.83 -0.38 -17.57
C SER A 126 5.29 -0.65 -17.19
N HIS A 127 5.88 0.21 -16.34
CA HIS A 127 7.24 0.00 -15.85
C HIS A 127 7.35 -1.29 -15.01
N LEU A 128 6.36 -1.58 -14.13
CA LEU A 128 6.34 -2.84 -13.38
C LEU A 128 6.28 -4.07 -14.30
N ALA A 129 5.51 -3.98 -15.40
CA ALA A 129 5.44 -5.03 -16.42
C ALA A 129 6.80 -5.25 -17.09
N GLU A 130 7.56 -4.18 -17.38
CA GLU A 130 8.90 -4.27 -17.93
C GLU A 130 9.91 -4.93 -16.98
N LEU A 131 9.79 -4.72 -15.66
CA LEU A 131 10.63 -5.34 -14.64
C LEU A 131 10.40 -6.85 -14.55
N SER A 132 9.15 -7.32 -14.72
CA SER A 132 8.83 -8.74 -14.67
C SER A 132 9.43 -9.48 -15.86
N ARG A 133 9.97 -10.68 -15.64
CA ARG A 133 10.44 -11.53 -16.73
C ARG A 133 9.26 -12.04 -17.58
N PRO A 134 9.48 -12.51 -18.82
CA PRO A 134 8.46 -13.26 -19.54
C PRO A 134 7.91 -14.41 -18.68
N GLY A 135 6.58 -14.53 -18.57
CA GLY A 135 5.91 -15.44 -17.64
C GLY A 135 5.94 -15.03 -16.17
N GLY A 136 6.59 -13.92 -15.82
CA GLY A 136 6.55 -13.32 -14.48
C GLY A 136 5.24 -12.56 -14.21
N ALA A 137 5.02 -12.12 -12.97
CA ALA A 137 3.78 -11.49 -12.57
C ALA A 137 3.98 -10.08 -12.00
N VAL A 138 2.95 -9.24 -12.12
CA VAL A 138 2.79 -7.98 -11.40
C VAL A 138 1.63 -8.16 -10.40
N VAL A 139 1.89 -7.86 -9.13
CA VAL A 139 0.91 -7.93 -8.03
C VAL A 139 0.61 -6.51 -7.58
N LEU A 140 -0.60 -6.06 -7.82
CA LEU A 140 -1.08 -4.74 -7.43
C LEU A 140 -2.04 -4.84 -6.24
N VAL A 141 -1.88 -3.97 -5.26
CA VAL A 141 -2.85 -3.81 -4.16
C VAL A 141 -3.10 -2.33 -3.93
N ASP A 142 -4.37 -1.93 -3.94
CA ASP A 142 -4.76 -0.58 -3.56
C ASP A 142 -6.19 -0.55 -3.01
N VAL A 143 -6.64 0.61 -2.56
CA VAL A 143 -7.95 0.80 -1.93
C VAL A 143 -8.88 1.65 -2.79
N ASP A 144 -10.18 1.49 -2.56
CA ASP A 144 -11.17 2.52 -2.84
C ASP A 144 -11.52 3.24 -1.53
N GLY A 145 -10.91 4.39 -1.31
CA GLY A 145 -11.12 5.19 -0.10
C GLY A 145 -12.56 5.68 0.06
N THR A 146 -13.33 5.77 -1.03
CA THR A 146 -14.73 6.20 -0.98
C THR A 146 -15.68 5.11 -0.52
N ALA A 147 -15.30 3.85 -0.66
CA ALA A 147 -16.11 2.69 -0.25
C ALA A 147 -15.73 2.15 1.14
N THR A 148 -14.73 2.72 1.81
CA THR A 148 -14.43 2.42 3.21
C THR A 148 -15.53 2.98 4.12
N ARG A 149 -16.10 2.13 5.00
CA ARG A 149 -17.27 2.45 5.81
C ARG A 149 -17.16 1.92 7.23
N MET A 150 -17.94 2.55 8.12
CA MET A 150 -18.14 2.10 9.50
C MET A 150 -19.63 2.10 9.83
N HIS A 151 -20.08 1.15 10.64
CA HIS A 151 -21.46 1.12 11.16
C HIS A 151 -21.50 0.64 12.61
N PRO A 152 -22.18 1.37 13.52
CA PRO A 152 -22.73 2.71 13.32
C PRO A 152 -21.65 3.71 12.91
N ASP A 153 -22.01 4.68 12.08
CA ASP A 153 -21.12 5.76 11.66
C ASP A 153 -20.93 6.81 12.77
N ASP A 154 -19.81 7.52 12.70
CA ASP A 154 -19.55 8.73 13.49
C ASP A 154 -19.33 9.88 12.52
N PRO A 155 -20.14 10.96 12.57
CA PRO A 155 -20.09 12.04 11.60
C PRO A 155 -18.75 12.79 11.61
N ASP A 156 -18.07 12.85 12.76
CA ASP A 156 -16.77 13.51 12.87
C ASP A 156 -15.68 12.68 12.18
N LEU A 157 -15.75 11.33 12.28
CA LEU A 157 -14.81 10.44 11.59
C LEU A 157 -15.11 10.36 10.08
N ALA A 158 -16.37 10.51 9.69
CA ALA A 158 -16.75 10.66 8.27
C ALA A 158 -16.16 11.96 7.69
N ASP A 159 -16.30 13.09 8.40
CA ASP A 159 -15.71 14.37 8.01
C ASP A 159 -14.17 14.30 7.85
N LEU A 160 -13.44 13.63 8.77
CA LEU A 160 -12.01 13.39 8.61
C LEU A 160 -11.71 12.65 7.29
N THR A 161 -12.48 11.62 6.98
CA THR A 161 -12.32 10.84 5.75
C THR A 161 -12.56 11.71 4.52
N ASP A 162 -13.65 12.48 4.51
CA ASP A 162 -14.01 13.36 3.39
C ASP A 162 -12.93 14.43 3.13
N ARG A 163 -12.39 15.03 4.18
CA ARG A 163 -11.31 16.03 4.06
C ARG A 163 -10.00 15.39 3.59
N TYR A 164 -9.70 14.18 4.05
CA TYR A 164 -8.55 13.43 3.57
C TYR A 164 -8.66 13.12 2.06
N LEU A 165 -9.82 12.68 1.60
CA LEU A 165 -10.08 12.46 0.17
C LEU A 165 -10.00 13.76 -0.64
N ALA A 166 -10.56 14.86 -0.12
CA ALA A 166 -10.50 16.18 -0.76
C ALA A 166 -9.06 16.70 -0.87
N PHE A 167 -8.25 16.52 0.18
CA PHE A 167 -6.83 16.86 0.20
C PHE A 167 -6.03 16.12 -0.88
N HIS A 168 -6.27 14.81 -1.05
CA HIS A 168 -5.63 14.04 -2.11
C HIS A 168 -6.10 14.47 -3.50
N ARG A 169 -7.40 14.70 -3.67
CA ARG A 169 -7.96 15.18 -4.94
C ARG A 169 -7.38 16.52 -5.36
N ALA A 170 -7.20 17.46 -4.43
CA ALA A 170 -6.59 18.77 -4.70
C ALA A 170 -5.11 18.67 -5.16
N ARG A 171 -4.47 17.53 -4.91
CA ARG A 171 -3.09 17.22 -5.36
C ARG A 171 -3.03 16.40 -6.64
N GLY A 172 -4.16 16.17 -7.30
CA GLY A 172 -4.25 15.33 -8.48
C GLY A 172 -4.27 13.84 -8.18
N ASN A 173 -4.23 13.44 -6.90
CA ASN A 173 -4.33 12.04 -6.49
C ASN A 173 -5.79 11.63 -6.36
N HIS A 174 -6.09 10.36 -6.59
CA HIS A 174 -7.41 9.81 -6.30
C HIS A 174 -7.26 8.49 -5.58
N LEU A 175 -7.79 8.40 -4.37
CA LEU A 175 -7.76 7.17 -3.58
C LEU A 175 -8.85 6.18 -4.03
N LEU A 176 -8.99 5.98 -5.34
CA LEU A 176 -9.94 5.09 -6.03
C LEU A 176 -9.22 4.03 -6.87
N ALA A 177 -7.90 3.95 -6.75
CA ALA A 177 -7.08 3.12 -7.61
C ALA A 177 -7.45 1.63 -7.53
N GLY A 178 -7.97 1.17 -6.39
CA GLY A 178 -8.32 -0.22 -6.18
C GLY A 178 -9.24 -0.83 -7.24
N MET A 179 -10.24 -0.09 -7.69
CA MET A 179 -11.15 -0.56 -8.74
C MET A 179 -10.55 -0.54 -10.15
N GLN A 180 -9.43 0.15 -10.34
CA GLN A 180 -8.79 0.30 -11.65
C GLN A 180 -7.69 -0.74 -11.89
N LEU A 181 -7.28 -1.52 -10.88
CA LEU A 181 -6.09 -2.39 -10.95
C LEU A 181 -6.14 -3.37 -12.11
N GLY A 182 -7.27 -4.06 -12.32
CA GLY A 182 -7.43 -5.00 -13.41
C GLY A 182 -7.28 -4.32 -14.78
N TRP A 183 -7.96 -3.19 -14.96
CA TRP A 183 -7.87 -2.42 -16.21
C TRP A 183 -6.45 -1.90 -16.46
N LEU A 184 -5.74 -1.42 -15.44
CA LEU A 184 -4.36 -0.94 -15.57
C LEU A 184 -3.41 -2.07 -16.00
N LEU A 185 -3.58 -3.27 -15.45
CA LEU A 185 -2.80 -4.45 -15.87
C LEU A 185 -3.04 -4.78 -17.34
N GLU A 186 -4.30 -4.79 -17.80
CA GLU A 186 -4.65 -5.03 -19.19
C GLU A 186 -4.05 -3.98 -20.13
N GLN A 187 -4.13 -2.68 -19.76
CA GLN A 187 -3.53 -1.58 -20.54
C GLN A 187 -1.99 -1.68 -20.62
N ALA A 188 -1.36 -2.26 -19.61
CA ALA A 188 0.09 -2.53 -19.59
C ALA A 188 0.46 -3.84 -20.32
N GLY A 189 -0.48 -4.49 -20.98
CA GLY A 189 -0.24 -5.71 -21.79
C GLY A 189 -0.10 -6.99 -20.96
N LEU A 190 -0.59 -7.00 -19.71
CA LEU A 190 -0.58 -8.17 -18.84
C LEU A 190 -1.91 -8.91 -18.89
N ALA A 191 -1.86 -10.24 -18.81
CA ALA A 191 -3.06 -11.07 -18.69
C ALA A 191 -3.51 -11.08 -17.22
N VAL A 192 -4.71 -10.58 -16.92
CA VAL A 192 -5.27 -10.58 -15.56
C VAL A 192 -5.67 -12.00 -15.15
N GLU A 193 -5.00 -12.56 -14.14
CA GLU A 193 -5.28 -13.89 -13.60
C GLU A 193 -6.14 -13.83 -12.33
N VAL A 194 -5.98 -12.76 -11.54
CA VAL A 194 -6.73 -12.52 -10.30
C VAL A 194 -7.14 -11.07 -10.24
N PHE A 195 -8.40 -10.81 -9.90
CA PHE A 195 -8.86 -9.50 -9.47
C PHE A 195 -9.97 -9.70 -8.44
N ARG A 196 -9.67 -9.37 -7.19
CA ARG A 196 -10.59 -9.66 -6.08
C ARG A 196 -10.53 -8.61 -4.98
N HIS A 197 -11.58 -8.55 -4.19
CA HIS A 197 -11.63 -7.80 -2.95
C HIS A 197 -10.83 -8.51 -1.84
N ILE A 198 -10.05 -7.74 -1.07
CA ILE A 198 -9.21 -8.24 0.04
C ILE A 198 -9.40 -7.47 1.35
N GLY A 199 -10.23 -6.43 1.34
CA GLY A 199 -10.41 -5.56 2.50
C GLY A 199 -11.12 -6.29 3.65
N PRO A 200 -10.72 -6.04 4.92
CA PRO A 200 -11.35 -6.64 6.07
C PRO A 200 -12.75 -6.06 6.33
N LEU A 201 -13.65 -6.94 6.76
CA LEU A 201 -14.86 -6.57 7.49
C LEU A 201 -14.69 -7.06 8.93
N MET A 202 -14.54 -6.13 9.89
CA MET A 202 -14.18 -6.49 11.26
C MET A 202 -14.76 -5.52 12.28
N ARG A 203 -14.81 -5.94 13.55
CA ARG A 203 -14.98 -5.02 14.68
C ARG A 203 -13.73 -4.12 14.77
N ILE A 204 -13.93 -2.81 14.69
CA ILE A 204 -12.82 -1.85 14.75
C ILE A 204 -12.12 -1.97 16.12
N PRO A 205 -10.84 -2.37 16.20
CA PRO A 205 -10.15 -2.52 17.48
C PRO A 205 -9.88 -1.14 18.12
N PRO A 206 -9.74 -1.09 19.47
CA PRO A 206 -9.31 0.13 20.13
C PRO A 206 -7.95 0.61 19.62
N GLY A 207 -7.77 1.91 19.49
CA GLY A 207 -6.50 2.48 19.07
C GLY A 207 -6.23 2.43 17.56
N LEU A 208 -7.06 1.75 16.76
CA LEU A 208 -6.92 1.78 15.31
C LEU A 208 -7.21 3.19 14.78
N ARG A 209 -6.28 3.72 14.01
CA ARG A 209 -6.37 5.05 13.40
C ARG A 209 -6.21 4.94 11.88
N PRO A 210 -7.10 5.58 11.08
CA PRO A 210 -7.00 5.56 9.62
C PRO A 210 -5.85 6.45 9.13
N ALA A 211 -5.49 6.30 7.85
CA ALA A 211 -4.47 7.12 7.20
C ALA A 211 -4.77 8.63 7.26
N GLY A 212 -6.05 9.02 7.21
CA GLY A 212 -6.47 10.42 7.38
C GLY A 212 -6.03 11.02 8.72
N TRP A 213 -6.06 10.25 9.81
CA TRP A 213 -5.55 10.70 11.11
C TRP A 213 -4.02 10.83 11.13
N ALA A 214 -3.31 9.91 10.47
CA ALA A 214 -1.85 10.01 10.34
C ALA A 214 -1.45 11.25 9.51
N ALA A 215 -2.29 11.67 8.57
CA ALA A 215 -2.08 12.85 7.73
C ALA A 215 -2.59 14.17 8.34
N ARG A 216 -3.17 14.19 9.54
CA ARG A 216 -3.86 15.34 10.13
C ARG A 216 -3.05 16.63 10.13
N ASP A 217 -1.74 16.55 10.44
CA ASP A 217 -0.85 17.73 10.45
C ASP A 217 -0.71 18.31 9.02
N ALA A 218 -0.63 17.44 8.02
CA ALA A 218 -0.57 17.86 6.63
C ALA A 218 -1.90 18.45 6.14
N LEU A 219 -3.04 17.97 6.63
CA LEU A 219 -4.35 18.57 6.37
C LEU A 219 -4.43 20.01 6.92
N VAL A 220 -3.91 20.24 8.14
CA VAL A 220 -3.86 21.58 8.72
C VAL A 220 -2.94 22.51 7.93
N VAL A 221 -1.72 22.07 7.60
CA VAL A 221 -0.77 22.87 6.81
C VAL A 221 -1.33 23.24 5.44
N ALA A 222 -2.12 22.35 4.84
CA ALA A 222 -2.74 22.56 3.54
C ALA A 222 -4.09 23.30 3.58
N GLY A 223 -4.60 23.65 4.77
CA GLY A 223 -5.85 24.39 4.94
C GLY A 223 -7.12 23.52 4.78
N PHE A 224 -7.00 22.20 4.84
CA PHE A 224 -8.14 21.26 4.84
C PHE A 224 -8.69 20.98 6.24
N ALA A 225 -8.01 21.40 7.30
CA ALA A 225 -8.41 21.27 8.69
C ALA A 225 -7.84 22.41 9.53
N ASP A 226 -8.38 22.60 10.73
CA ASP A 226 -7.84 23.51 11.75
C ASP A 226 -7.71 22.82 13.11
N ALA A 227 -7.26 23.56 14.12
CA ALA A 227 -7.07 23.02 15.47
C ALA A 227 -8.40 22.55 16.11
N ALA A 228 -9.53 23.18 15.79
CA ALA A 228 -10.85 22.77 16.30
C ALA A 228 -11.28 21.44 15.69
N ASP A 229 -11.00 21.22 14.41
CA ASP A 229 -11.23 19.94 13.72
C ASP A 229 -10.41 18.81 14.38
N LEU A 230 -9.10 19.04 14.65
CA LEU A 230 -8.26 18.03 15.30
C LEU A 230 -8.83 17.60 16.65
N LEU A 231 -9.24 18.57 17.50
CA LEU A 231 -9.85 18.29 18.80
C LEU A 231 -11.18 17.54 18.66
N ARG A 232 -11.97 17.85 17.65
CA ARG A 232 -13.25 17.19 17.36
C ARG A 232 -13.03 15.73 16.96
N TRP A 233 -12.09 15.46 16.06
CA TRP A 233 -11.73 14.11 15.63
C TRP A 233 -11.10 13.28 16.76
N GLU A 234 -10.26 13.88 17.61
CA GLU A 234 -9.71 13.21 18.78
C GLU A 234 -10.80 12.72 19.73
N ARG A 235 -11.79 13.58 20.02
CA ARG A 235 -12.96 13.19 20.84
C ARG A 235 -13.77 12.08 20.16
N ALA A 236 -13.88 12.08 18.83
CA ALA A 236 -14.57 11.04 18.08
C ALA A 236 -13.83 9.70 18.20
N PHE A 237 -12.51 9.69 18.13
CA PHE A 237 -11.71 8.49 18.39
C PHE A 237 -11.84 8.00 19.84
N ASP A 238 -11.90 8.93 20.80
CA ASP A 238 -12.16 8.58 22.20
C ASP A 238 -13.54 7.90 22.38
N ARG A 239 -14.58 8.40 21.68
CA ARG A 239 -15.89 7.74 21.65
C ARG A 239 -15.82 6.35 21.03
N LEU A 240 -15.14 6.25 19.86
CA LEU A 240 -14.93 4.99 19.16
C LEU A 240 -14.22 3.97 20.05
N ASP A 241 -13.16 4.37 20.74
CA ASP A 241 -12.36 3.46 21.59
C ASP A 241 -13.14 2.94 22.80
N ARG A 242 -14.13 3.69 23.29
CA ARG A 242 -15.00 3.31 24.42
C ARG A 242 -16.30 2.63 23.99
N ALA A 243 -16.64 2.63 22.68
CA ALA A 243 -17.92 2.12 22.19
C ALA A 243 -18.15 0.63 22.53
N GLN A 244 -19.35 0.32 23.02
CA GLN A 244 -19.82 -1.04 23.28
C GLN A 244 -21.29 -1.16 22.84
N PRO A 245 -21.63 -2.08 21.92
CA PRO A 245 -20.70 -2.92 21.15
C PRO A 245 -19.84 -2.10 20.18
N ARG A 246 -18.66 -2.61 19.85
CA ARG A 246 -17.76 -1.96 18.90
C ARG A 246 -18.38 -1.88 17.50
N PRO A 247 -18.22 -0.76 16.78
CA PRO A 247 -18.66 -0.66 15.39
C PRO A 247 -17.99 -1.68 14.49
N TRP A 248 -18.69 -2.07 13.43
CA TRP A 248 -18.11 -2.78 12.31
C TRP A 248 -17.43 -1.80 11.37
N GLY A 249 -16.24 -2.14 10.87
CA GLY A 249 -15.52 -1.40 9.86
C GLY A 249 -15.28 -2.25 8.63
N HIS A 250 -15.39 -1.64 7.45
CA HIS A 250 -15.07 -2.24 6.18
C HIS A 250 -14.04 -1.36 5.45
N VAL A 251 -12.95 -1.98 5.00
CA VAL A 251 -11.97 -1.34 4.11
C VAL A 251 -12.13 -1.93 2.71
N ALA A 252 -12.38 -1.09 1.72
CA ALA A 252 -12.48 -1.54 0.33
C ALA A 252 -11.09 -1.67 -0.28
N GLY A 253 -10.40 -2.75 0.02
CA GLY A 253 -9.11 -3.14 -0.54
C GLY A 253 -9.27 -4.11 -1.71
N PHE A 254 -8.41 -4.00 -2.70
CA PHE A 254 -8.40 -4.82 -3.90
C PHE A 254 -7.00 -5.34 -4.19
N LEU A 255 -6.94 -6.58 -4.67
CA LEU A 255 -5.73 -7.22 -5.19
C LEU A 255 -5.97 -7.64 -6.63
N ALA A 256 -5.01 -7.32 -7.50
CA ALA A 256 -4.99 -7.80 -8.87
C ALA A 256 -3.61 -8.38 -9.21
N ILE A 257 -3.61 -9.48 -9.97
CA ILE A 257 -2.40 -10.13 -10.48
C ILE A 257 -2.49 -10.19 -11.99
N GLY A 258 -1.48 -9.62 -12.64
CA GLY A 258 -1.30 -9.69 -14.09
C GLY A 258 -0.06 -10.48 -14.45
N ARG A 259 -0.19 -11.42 -15.40
CA ARG A 259 0.91 -12.23 -15.91
C ARG A 259 1.48 -11.61 -17.18
N ARG A 260 2.82 -11.44 -17.24
CA ARG A 260 3.48 -11.06 -18.47
C ARG A 260 3.45 -12.24 -19.45
N PRO A 261 2.95 -12.06 -20.70
CA PRO A 261 2.96 -13.14 -21.69
C PRO A 261 4.38 -13.71 -21.86
N ALA A 262 4.45 -15.03 -22.00
CA ALA A 262 5.68 -15.68 -22.47
C ALA A 262 5.83 -15.44 -23.98
N PRO A 263 7.05 -15.41 -24.53
CA PRO A 263 7.27 -15.21 -25.95
C PRO A 263 6.67 -16.33 -26.79
#